data_67ae90d6ed903189cfc2302f671fc680
#
_entry.id   67ae90d6ed903189cfc2302f671fc680
#
_cell.length_a   1.000
_cell.length_b   1.000
_cell.length_c   1.000
_cell.angle_alpha   90.00
_cell.angle_beta   90.00
_cell.angle_gamma   90.00
#
_symmetry.space_group_name_H-M   'P 1'
#
loop_
_entity.id
_entity.type
_entity.pdbx_description
1 polymer ?
#
loop_
_entity_poly.entity_id
_entity_poly.type
_entity_poly.pdbx_seq_one_letter_code
_entity_poly.pdbx_strand_id
1 'polypeptide(L)'
;MRAVVLIILFFVMVMSIVSALSCRRLLPMLTFVGTAIEMMYFGIVDNSSGKDKLLTKICVLVLMAFIAVLLFFSCNFVYKPEAPYLSNGRDTLWDTQTEELADEICAGCETDEEKVLAFYNWIIANLEYDHDCYPLFQYFDVRKTLQTKQGICFDFSHLFTAFCRSQNILCYAVDGISRKNNVNRHTWNRVYYDGTWWNVDITTDNSRTANGKELYGFHKLEGAFVPDEDFFITKIY
;
A
#
# COMPACT_ATOMS: atom_id res chain seq x y z
N MET A 1 -19.43 31.60 -16.72
CA MET A 1 -18.97 30.27 -17.25
C MET A 1 -17.49 30.01 -17.00
N ARG A 2 -16.55 30.95 -17.33
CA ARG A 2 -15.09 30.79 -17.12
C ARG A 2 -14.69 30.58 -15.65
N ALA A 3 -15.22 31.36 -14.70
CA ALA A 3 -14.91 31.19 -13.27
C ALA A 3 -15.30 29.80 -12.72
N VAL A 4 -16.42 29.25 -13.19
CA VAL A 4 -16.88 27.92 -12.79
C VAL A 4 -15.92 26.84 -13.31
N VAL A 5 -15.45 26.96 -14.56
CA VAL A 5 -14.47 26.03 -15.15
C VAL A 5 -13.16 26.05 -14.36
N LEU A 6 -12.64 27.23 -14.01
CA LEU A 6 -11.42 27.37 -13.21
C LEU A 6 -11.56 26.78 -11.80
N ILE A 7 -12.72 26.96 -11.17
CA ILE A 7 -13.01 26.35 -9.86
C ILE A 7 -13.02 24.81 -9.97
N ILE A 8 -13.67 24.27 -11.00
CA ILE A 8 -13.71 22.81 -11.22
C ILE A 8 -12.30 22.28 -11.47
N LEU A 9 -11.50 22.90 -12.32
CA LEU A 9 -10.13 22.50 -12.59
C LEU A 9 -9.25 22.56 -11.36
N PHE A 10 -9.42 23.61 -10.52
CA PHE A 10 -8.72 23.71 -9.24
C PHE A 10 -9.07 22.54 -8.30
N PHE A 11 -10.36 22.19 -8.17
CA PHE A 11 -10.79 21.04 -7.38
C PHE A 11 -10.21 19.72 -7.89
N VAL A 12 -10.24 19.48 -9.21
CA VAL A 12 -9.65 18.29 -9.85
C VAL A 12 -8.15 18.22 -9.56
N MET A 13 -7.47 19.34 -9.65
CA MET A 13 -6.04 19.45 -9.34
C MET A 13 -5.74 19.09 -7.88
N VAL A 14 -6.48 19.65 -6.91
CA VAL A 14 -6.32 19.37 -5.48
C VAL A 14 -6.60 17.89 -5.19
N MET A 15 -7.67 17.32 -5.73
CA MET A 15 -8.00 15.91 -5.56
C MET A 15 -6.95 14.99 -6.19
N SER A 16 -6.35 15.38 -7.32
CA SER A 16 -5.26 14.63 -7.96
C SER A 16 -3.98 14.66 -7.13
N ILE A 17 -3.65 15.78 -6.47
CA ILE A 17 -2.53 15.88 -5.53
C ILE A 17 -2.76 14.96 -4.34
N VAL A 18 -3.92 15.04 -3.70
CA VAL A 18 -4.28 14.20 -2.53
C VAL A 18 -4.20 12.73 -2.91
N SER A 19 -4.74 12.34 -4.06
CA SER A 19 -4.69 10.98 -4.56
C SER A 19 -3.27 10.52 -4.90
N ALA A 20 -2.44 11.38 -5.49
CA ALA A 20 -1.04 11.08 -5.81
C ALA A 20 -0.20 10.88 -4.54
N LEU A 21 -0.41 11.71 -3.52
CA LEU A 21 0.27 11.60 -2.22
C LEU A 21 -0.17 10.35 -1.46
N SER A 22 -1.45 9.97 -1.58
CA SER A 22 -2.01 8.81 -0.85
C SER A 22 -1.71 7.47 -1.52
N CYS A 23 -1.71 7.42 -2.85
CA CYS A 23 -1.67 6.16 -3.61
C CYS A 23 -0.38 5.93 -4.41
N ARG A 24 0.54 6.90 -4.50
CA ARG A 24 1.77 6.85 -5.34
C ARG A 24 1.55 6.30 -6.76
N ARG A 25 0.41 6.61 -7.38
CA ARG A 25 0.06 6.10 -8.72
C ARG A 25 0.40 7.12 -9.80
N LEU A 26 0.86 6.64 -10.93
CA LEU A 26 1.24 7.46 -12.09
C LEU A 26 0.03 8.24 -12.66
N LEU A 27 -1.15 7.64 -12.66
CA LEU A 27 -2.37 8.22 -13.22
C LEU A 27 -2.82 9.53 -12.54
N PRO A 28 -2.86 9.64 -11.19
CA PRO A 28 -3.14 10.91 -10.53
C PRO A 28 -2.09 12.00 -10.81
N MET A 29 -0.83 11.62 -11.04
CA MET A 29 0.23 12.57 -11.41
C MET A 29 0.02 13.10 -12.83
N LEU A 30 -0.38 12.26 -13.78
CA LEU A 30 -0.69 12.65 -15.15
C LEU A 30 -1.93 13.55 -15.23
N THR A 31 -2.98 13.24 -14.44
CA THR A 31 -4.17 14.11 -14.35
C THR A 31 -3.85 15.46 -13.74
N PHE A 32 -2.98 15.50 -12.71
CA PHE A 32 -2.50 16.75 -12.13
C PHE A 32 -1.75 17.61 -13.15
N VAL A 33 -0.81 17.02 -13.89
CA VAL A 33 -0.04 17.73 -14.93
C VAL A 33 -0.97 18.24 -16.06
N GLY A 34 -1.91 17.41 -16.51
CA GLY A 34 -2.90 17.77 -17.53
C GLY A 34 -3.77 18.96 -17.11
N THR A 35 -4.35 18.90 -15.90
CA THR A 35 -5.19 19.99 -15.39
C THR A 35 -4.41 21.28 -15.12
N ALA A 36 -3.15 21.18 -14.69
CA ALA A 36 -2.28 22.34 -14.52
C ALA A 36 -1.99 23.02 -15.88
N ILE A 37 -1.73 22.24 -16.94
CA ILE A 37 -1.54 22.75 -18.31
C ILE A 37 -2.82 23.43 -18.81
N GLU A 38 -3.99 22.85 -18.60
CA GLU A 38 -5.27 23.45 -18.98
C GLU A 38 -5.56 24.76 -18.23
N MET A 39 -5.33 24.81 -16.92
CA MET A 39 -5.46 26.05 -16.13
C MET A 39 -4.49 27.12 -16.63
N MET A 40 -3.26 26.75 -17.00
CA MET A 40 -2.29 27.67 -17.61
C MET A 40 -2.81 28.21 -18.95
N TYR A 41 -3.31 27.34 -19.82
CA TYR A 41 -3.83 27.73 -21.13
C TYR A 41 -4.98 28.73 -21.00
N PHE A 42 -5.97 28.42 -20.15
CA PHE A 42 -7.13 29.31 -19.89
C PHE A 42 -6.76 30.60 -19.17
N GLY A 43 -5.81 30.55 -18.22
CA GLY A 43 -5.37 31.74 -17.48
C GLY A 43 -4.46 32.66 -18.27
N ILE A 44 -3.63 32.13 -19.18
CA ILE A 44 -2.60 32.88 -19.88
C ILE A 44 -3.11 33.44 -21.25
N VAL A 45 -3.91 32.64 -21.97
CA VAL A 45 -4.28 32.98 -23.35
C VAL A 45 -5.34 34.09 -23.40
N ASP A 46 -6.15 34.24 -22.37
CA ASP A 46 -7.41 34.95 -22.50
C ASP A 46 -7.50 36.32 -21.81
N ASN A 47 -6.53 36.80 -21.05
CA ASN A 47 -6.79 38.00 -20.23
C ASN A 47 -5.66 39.00 -19.97
N SER A 48 -4.65 39.14 -20.80
CA SER A 48 -3.67 40.15 -20.46
C SER A 48 -3.14 40.93 -21.68
N SER A 49 -2.94 42.24 -21.52
CA SER A 49 -2.22 43.08 -22.46
C SER A 49 -0.76 43.32 -21.99
N GLY A 50 0.18 43.20 -22.88
CA GLY A 50 1.54 43.72 -22.72
C GLY A 50 2.39 43.09 -21.61
N LYS A 51 2.86 43.93 -20.68
CA LYS A 51 3.86 43.54 -19.66
C LYS A 51 3.33 42.53 -18.64
N ASP A 52 2.03 42.56 -18.35
CA ASP A 52 1.40 41.63 -17.37
C ASP A 52 1.42 40.18 -17.89
N LYS A 53 1.37 39.98 -19.21
CA LYS A 53 1.52 38.64 -19.83
C LYS A 53 2.86 38.00 -19.51
N LEU A 54 3.93 38.78 -19.59
CA LEU A 54 5.28 38.24 -19.34
C LEU A 54 5.45 37.85 -17.87
N LEU A 55 5.01 38.72 -16.96
CA LEU A 55 5.10 38.41 -15.52
C LEU A 55 4.27 37.19 -15.16
N THR A 56 3.03 37.08 -15.63
CA THR A 56 2.17 35.91 -15.38
C THR A 56 2.82 34.62 -15.92
N LYS A 57 3.40 34.65 -17.14
CA LYS A 57 4.12 33.50 -17.71
C LYS A 57 5.31 33.08 -16.85
N ILE A 58 6.09 34.04 -16.37
CA ILE A 58 7.26 33.79 -15.49
C ILE A 58 6.79 33.16 -14.17
N CYS A 59 5.76 33.72 -13.51
CA CYS A 59 5.22 33.19 -12.26
C CYS A 59 4.72 31.74 -12.43
N VAL A 60 4.02 31.44 -13.51
CA VAL A 60 3.54 30.08 -13.79
C VAL A 60 4.69 29.11 -14.06
N LEU A 61 5.71 29.52 -14.83
CA LEU A 61 6.90 28.68 -15.07
C LEU A 61 7.66 28.39 -13.77
N VAL A 62 7.83 29.40 -12.91
CA VAL A 62 8.45 29.22 -11.59
C VAL A 62 7.65 28.27 -10.71
N LEU A 63 6.32 28.41 -10.68
CA LEU A 63 5.42 27.51 -9.93
C LEU A 63 5.51 26.06 -10.46
N MET A 64 5.51 25.89 -11.79
CA MET A 64 5.66 24.56 -12.40
C MET A 64 7.02 23.93 -12.11
N ALA A 65 8.10 24.71 -12.17
CA ALA A 65 9.43 24.24 -11.80
C ALA A 65 9.48 23.84 -10.32
N PHE A 66 8.89 24.63 -9.45
CA PHE A 66 8.80 24.32 -8.00
C PHE A 66 8.01 23.05 -7.74
N ILE A 67 6.85 22.87 -8.40
CA ILE A 67 6.05 21.65 -8.31
C ILE A 67 6.82 20.44 -8.87
N ALA A 68 7.51 20.57 -9.99
CA ALA A 68 8.34 19.51 -10.56
C ALA A 68 9.47 19.10 -9.61
N VAL A 69 10.11 20.08 -8.95
CA VAL A 69 11.13 19.84 -7.91
C VAL A 69 10.52 19.11 -6.71
N LEU A 70 9.37 19.54 -6.21
CA LEU A 70 8.68 18.86 -5.11
C LEU A 70 8.30 17.42 -5.47
N LEU A 71 7.78 17.19 -6.69
CA LEU A 71 7.46 15.86 -7.18
C LEU A 71 8.71 15.00 -7.36
N PHE A 72 9.80 15.56 -7.88
CA PHE A 72 11.08 14.87 -8.00
C PHE A 72 11.62 14.45 -6.63
N PHE A 73 11.60 15.35 -5.64
CA PHE A 73 11.98 15.02 -4.27
C PHE A 73 11.01 13.99 -3.65
N SER A 74 9.71 14.12 -3.83
CA SER A 74 8.73 13.15 -3.32
C SER A 74 8.90 11.76 -3.93
N CYS A 75 9.30 11.67 -5.22
CA CYS A 75 9.55 10.39 -5.89
C CYS A 75 10.91 9.78 -5.52
N ASN A 76 11.93 10.61 -5.26
CA ASN A 76 13.31 10.14 -5.00
C ASN A 76 13.64 10.04 -3.51
N PHE A 77 12.94 10.76 -2.63
CA PHE A 77 12.99 10.53 -1.19
C PHE A 77 12.08 9.36 -0.80
N VAL A 78 12.25 8.23 -1.47
CA VAL A 78 11.82 6.97 -0.90
C VAL A 78 12.81 6.68 0.22
N TYR A 79 12.36 6.86 1.45
CA TYR A 79 13.07 6.31 2.60
C TYR A 79 13.34 4.83 2.28
N LYS A 80 14.60 4.50 2.03
CA LYS A 80 15.05 3.12 1.94
C LYS A 80 15.55 2.78 3.33
N PRO A 81 14.77 2.07 4.14
CA PRO A 81 15.25 1.63 5.44
C PRO A 81 16.48 0.75 5.24
N GLU A 82 17.41 0.79 6.18
CA GLU A 82 18.60 -0.07 6.17
C GLU A 82 18.24 -1.56 6.11
N ALA A 83 17.08 -1.91 6.69
CA ALA A 83 16.49 -3.25 6.63
C ALA A 83 15.01 -3.15 6.23
N PRO A 84 14.69 -3.05 4.93
CA PRO A 84 13.33 -2.78 4.46
C PRO A 84 12.31 -3.81 4.92
N TYR A 85 12.73 -5.06 5.14
CA TYR A 85 11.87 -6.16 5.56
C TYR A 85 11.70 -6.31 7.08
N LEU A 86 12.31 -5.38 7.85
CA LEU A 86 12.19 -5.28 9.31
C LEU A 86 11.61 -3.94 9.77
N SER A 87 11.42 -2.99 8.86
CA SER A 87 11.06 -1.63 9.26
C SER A 87 9.58 -1.48 9.57
N ASN A 88 9.31 -0.72 10.62
CA ASN A 88 8.02 -0.11 10.89
C ASN A 88 7.83 1.04 9.89
N GLY A 89 7.04 0.83 8.87
CA GLY A 89 6.94 1.74 7.73
C GLY A 89 5.51 2.18 7.43
N ARG A 90 5.38 3.01 6.39
CA ARG A 90 4.13 3.67 6.06
C ARG A 90 2.94 2.73 5.82
N ASP A 91 3.17 1.63 5.13
CA ASP A 91 2.11 0.71 4.71
C ASP A 91 1.94 -0.47 5.69
N THR A 92 2.95 -0.70 6.55
CA THR A 92 2.94 -1.67 7.64
C THR A 92 3.35 -0.93 8.91
N LEU A 93 2.49 -0.02 9.34
CA LEU A 93 2.71 0.77 10.55
C LEU A 93 2.04 0.08 11.73
N TRP A 94 2.81 -0.16 12.79
CA TRP A 94 2.32 -0.72 14.05
C TRP A 94 2.75 0.12 15.25
N ASP A 95 2.15 -0.10 16.38
CA ASP A 95 2.40 0.57 17.64
C ASP A 95 2.83 -0.42 18.74
N THR A 96 3.12 0.11 19.92
CA THR A 96 3.53 -0.68 21.08
C THR A 96 2.48 -1.75 21.48
N GLN A 97 1.19 -1.48 21.30
CA GLN A 97 0.14 -2.48 21.60
C GLN A 97 0.22 -3.67 20.63
N THR A 98 0.58 -3.42 19.39
CA THR A 98 0.81 -4.48 18.39
C THR A 98 2.05 -5.32 18.77
N GLU A 99 3.11 -4.68 19.26
CA GLU A 99 4.34 -5.35 19.73
C GLU A 99 4.06 -6.20 20.98
N GLU A 100 3.37 -5.65 21.97
CA GLU A 100 2.98 -6.37 23.19
C GLU A 100 2.12 -7.60 22.86
N LEU A 101 1.18 -7.46 21.91
CA LEU A 101 0.37 -8.60 21.47
C LEU A 101 1.23 -9.65 20.73
N ALA A 102 2.18 -9.21 19.90
CA ALA A 102 3.09 -10.15 19.24
C ALA A 102 3.95 -10.93 20.27
N ASP A 103 4.43 -10.24 21.33
CA ASP A 103 5.16 -10.85 22.43
C ASP A 103 4.30 -11.89 23.17
N GLU A 104 3.02 -11.58 23.42
CA GLU A 104 2.08 -12.52 24.05
C GLU A 104 1.84 -13.76 23.17
N ILE A 105 1.62 -13.57 21.88
CA ILE A 105 1.33 -14.67 20.93
C ILE A 105 2.51 -15.62 20.83
N CYS A 106 3.73 -15.10 20.81
CA CYS A 106 4.95 -15.91 20.68
C CYS A 106 5.60 -16.26 22.03
N ALA A 107 4.90 -16.02 23.16
CA ALA A 107 5.42 -16.36 24.46
C ALA A 107 5.73 -17.86 24.57
N GLY A 108 7.01 -18.19 24.79
CA GLY A 108 7.50 -19.56 24.84
C GLY A 108 7.93 -20.17 23.51
N CYS A 109 7.86 -19.43 22.40
CA CYS A 109 8.47 -19.81 21.12
C CYS A 109 9.99 -19.63 21.21
N GLU A 110 10.75 -20.64 20.82
CA GLU A 110 12.21 -20.62 20.85
C GLU A 110 12.82 -20.29 19.47
N THR A 111 12.10 -20.59 18.39
CA THR A 111 12.58 -20.41 17.01
C THR A 111 11.71 -19.41 16.24
N ASP A 112 12.27 -18.85 15.18
CA ASP A 112 11.53 -17.96 14.26
C ASP A 112 10.38 -18.70 13.58
N GLU A 113 10.55 -19.97 13.24
CA GLU A 113 9.49 -20.82 12.69
C GLU A 113 8.30 -20.92 13.65
N GLU A 114 8.55 -21.21 14.93
CA GLU A 114 7.49 -21.29 15.94
C GLU A 114 6.74 -19.96 16.10
N LYS A 115 7.46 -18.82 16.12
CA LYS A 115 6.84 -17.48 16.17
C LYS A 115 5.96 -17.22 14.97
N VAL A 116 6.51 -17.46 13.77
CA VAL A 116 5.80 -17.27 12.49
C VAL A 116 4.53 -18.12 12.45
N LEU A 117 4.60 -19.38 12.88
CA LEU A 117 3.45 -20.27 12.96
C LEU A 117 2.42 -19.82 14.01
N ALA A 118 2.87 -19.30 15.15
CA ALA A 118 2.00 -18.74 16.17
C ALA A 118 1.21 -17.53 15.66
N PHE A 119 1.87 -16.60 14.95
CA PHE A 119 1.22 -15.44 14.33
C PHE A 119 0.19 -15.85 13.27
N TYR A 120 0.57 -16.78 12.40
CA TYR A 120 -0.31 -17.31 11.36
C TYR A 120 -1.58 -17.92 11.98
N ASN A 121 -1.42 -18.81 12.95
CA ASN A 121 -2.55 -19.46 13.62
C ASN A 121 -3.43 -18.45 14.36
N TRP A 122 -2.81 -17.47 15.02
CA TRP A 122 -3.56 -16.44 15.73
C TRP A 122 -4.42 -15.61 14.77
N ILE A 123 -3.88 -15.20 13.62
CA ILE A 123 -4.62 -14.41 12.63
C ILE A 123 -5.79 -15.22 12.07
N ILE A 124 -5.58 -16.48 11.69
CA ILE A 124 -6.65 -17.35 11.19
C ILE A 124 -7.77 -17.53 12.24
N ALA A 125 -7.41 -17.65 13.51
CA ALA A 125 -8.39 -17.87 14.57
C ALA A 125 -9.12 -16.61 15.03
N ASN A 126 -8.57 -15.42 14.79
CA ASN A 126 -9.06 -14.17 15.38
C ASN A 126 -9.58 -13.13 14.37
N LEU A 127 -9.33 -13.30 13.08
CA LEU A 127 -9.77 -12.36 12.05
C LEU A 127 -10.83 -12.99 11.14
N GLU A 128 -11.80 -12.16 10.76
CA GLU A 128 -12.82 -12.49 9.77
C GLU A 128 -12.62 -11.66 8.51
N TYR A 129 -12.89 -12.25 7.33
CA TYR A 129 -12.77 -11.54 6.08
C TYR A 129 -13.93 -10.55 5.88
N ASP A 130 -13.61 -9.29 5.64
CA ASP A 130 -14.59 -8.23 5.37
C ASP A 130 -15.02 -8.24 3.89
N HIS A 131 -16.15 -8.88 3.61
CA HIS A 131 -16.73 -8.97 2.27
C HIS A 131 -17.38 -7.65 1.80
N ASP A 132 -17.68 -6.74 2.71
CA ASP A 132 -18.35 -5.47 2.44
C ASP A 132 -17.38 -4.30 2.28
N CYS A 133 -16.07 -4.60 2.38
CA CYS A 133 -15.02 -3.59 2.26
C CYS A 133 -14.92 -3.01 0.84
N TYR A 134 -14.96 -1.68 0.77
CA TYR A 134 -14.66 -0.94 -0.46
C TYR A 134 -13.26 -0.30 -0.39
N PRO A 135 -12.22 -0.94 -0.96
CA PRO A 135 -10.82 -0.53 -0.79
C PRO A 135 -10.50 0.90 -1.23
N LEU A 136 -11.34 1.51 -2.07
CA LEU A 136 -11.14 2.88 -2.56
C LEU A 136 -11.31 3.95 -1.48
N PHE A 137 -11.99 3.64 -0.37
CA PHE A 137 -12.36 4.60 0.67
C PHE A 137 -11.83 4.25 2.05
N GLN A 138 -11.09 3.15 2.19
CA GLN A 138 -10.57 2.72 3.48
C GLN A 138 -9.11 3.14 3.68
N TYR A 139 -8.82 3.61 4.87
CA TYR A 139 -7.47 3.77 5.37
C TYR A 139 -7.04 2.47 6.04
N PHE A 140 -5.99 1.87 5.52
CA PHE A 140 -5.43 0.63 6.05
C PHE A 140 -4.49 0.93 7.21
N ASP A 141 -4.78 0.36 8.36
CA ASP A 141 -4.02 0.52 9.59
C ASP A 141 -4.08 -0.78 10.40
N VAL A 142 -2.92 -1.33 10.72
CA VAL A 142 -2.80 -2.57 11.52
C VAL A 142 -3.60 -2.48 12.83
N ARG A 143 -3.59 -1.31 13.50
CA ARG A 143 -4.35 -1.08 14.74
C ARG A 143 -5.85 -1.21 14.52
N LYS A 144 -6.35 -0.67 13.41
CA LYS A 144 -7.77 -0.79 13.06
C LYS A 144 -8.15 -2.26 12.87
N THR A 145 -7.35 -3.02 12.14
CA THR A 145 -7.54 -4.46 11.93
C THR A 145 -7.58 -5.22 13.28
N LEU A 146 -6.68 -4.88 14.20
CA LEU A 146 -6.67 -5.47 15.54
C LEU A 146 -7.92 -5.11 16.36
N GLN A 147 -8.45 -3.90 16.23
CA GLN A 147 -9.63 -3.44 16.95
C GLN A 147 -10.92 -4.04 16.39
N THR A 148 -11.07 -4.06 15.07
CA THR A 148 -12.29 -4.56 14.42
C THR A 148 -12.33 -6.07 14.28
N LYS A 149 -11.16 -6.73 14.32
CA LYS A 149 -11.00 -8.16 14.00
C LYS A 149 -11.51 -8.55 12.60
N GLN A 150 -11.59 -7.56 11.70
CA GLN A 150 -12.05 -7.72 10.32
C GLN A 150 -11.11 -7.02 9.36
N GLY A 151 -10.99 -7.56 8.16
CA GLY A 151 -10.18 -6.96 7.11
C GLY A 151 -10.21 -7.75 5.81
N ILE A 152 -9.52 -7.22 4.80
CA ILE A 152 -9.31 -7.88 3.50
C ILE A 152 -7.89 -8.46 3.42
N CYS A 153 -7.54 -9.05 2.29
CA CYS A 153 -6.21 -9.65 2.07
C CYS A 153 -5.05 -8.70 2.43
N PHE A 154 -5.20 -7.41 2.17
CA PHE A 154 -4.23 -6.38 2.53
C PHE A 154 -4.05 -6.29 4.05
N ASP A 155 -5.14 -6.22 4.81
CA ASP A 155 -5.12 -6.08 6.27
C ASP A 155 -4.50 -7.31 6.95
N PHE A 156 -4.87 -8.51 6.51
CA PHE A 156 -4.29 -9.76 7.00
C PHE A 156 -2.79 -9.82 6.79
N SER A 157 -2.35 -9.51 5.56
CA SER A 157 -0.94 -9.56 5.19
C SER A 157 -0.11 -8.51 5.93
N HIS A 158 -0.63 -7.30 6.12
CA HIS A 158 0.09 -6.26 6.84
C HIS A 158 0.14 -6.50 8.34
N LEU A 159 -0.90 -7.09 8.94
CA LEU A 159 -0.86 -7.50 10.35
C LEU A 159 0.18 -8.60 10.57
N PHE A 160 0.22 -9.61 9.72
CA PHE A 160 1.24 -10.66 9.80
C PHE A 160 2.66 -10.10 9.62
N THR A 161 2.83 -9.18 8.66
CA THR A 161 4.12 -8.48 8.46
C THR A 161 4.51 -7.69 9.71
N ALA A 162 3.56 -7.00 10.36
CA ALA A 162 3.83 -6.23 11.58
C ALA A 162 4.28 -7.15 12.74
N PHE A 163 3.59 -8.25 12.97
CA PHE A 163 3.98 -9.23 13.99
C PHE A 163 5.38 -9.80 13.73
N CYS A 164 5.67 -10.24 12.50
CA CYS A 164 6.99 -10.77 12.17
C CYS A 164 8.10 -9.72 12.38
N ARG A 165 7.91 -8.50 11.86
CA ARG A 165 8.92 -7.43 11.94
C ARG A 165 9.14 -6.95 13.36
N SER A 166 8.11 -6.89 14.21
CA SER A 166 8.26 -6.53 15.63
C SER A 166 9.12 -7.54 16.39
N GLN A 167 9.19 -8.78 15.92
CA GLN A 167 10.05 -9.84 16.43
C GLN A 167 11.36 -10.01 15.66
N ASN A 168 11.76 -9.04 14.86
CA ASN A 168 12.96 -9.06 14.02
C ASN A 168 13.01 -10.19 12.98
N ILE A 169 11.86 -10.69 12.55
CA ILE A 169 11.74 -11.69 11.48
C ILE A 169 11.53 -10.97 10.16
N LEU A 170 12.37 -11.27 9.16
CA LEU A 170 12.26 -10.66 7.83
C LEU A 170 10.94 -11.08 7.17
N CYS A 171 10.09 -10.09 6.91
CA CYS A 171 8.79 -10.33 6.30
C CYS A 171 8.36 -9.15 5.43
N TYR A 172 7.68 -9.42 4.33
CA TYR A 172 7.03 -8.40 3.53
C TYR A 172 5.70 -8.88 2.94
N ALA A 173 4.80 -7.93 2.75
CA ALA A 173 3.56 -8.14 2.02
C ALA A 173 3.79 -7.90 0.52
N VAL A 174 3.14 -8.69 -0.31
CA VAL A 174 3.24 -8.65 -1.77
C VAL A 174 1.86 -8.42 -2.36
N ASP A 175 1.71 -7.35 -3.15
CA ASP A 175 0.52 -7.10 -3.94
C ASP A 175 0.71 -7.62 -5.36
N GLY A 176 -0.35 -8.27 -5.87
CA GLY A 176 -0.41 -8.72 -7.25
C GLY A 176 -1.77 -8.52 -7.91
N ILE A 177 -1.78 -8.57 -9.24
CA ILE A 177 -2.97 -8.57 -10.08
C ILE A 177 -3.06 -9.92 -10.77
N SER A 178 -4.22 -10.58 -10.68
CA SER A 178 -4.43 -11.90 -11.27
C SER A 178 -4.15 -11.92 -12.77
N ARG A 179 -3.33 -12.86 -13.22
CA ARG A 179 -3.04 -13.11 -14.65
C ARG A 179 -4.25 -13.62 -15.43
N LYS A 180 -5.25 -14.19 -14.73
CA LYS A 180 -6.44 -14.78 -15.35
C LYS A 180 -7.42 -13.72 -15.87
N ASN A 181 -7.51 -12.57 -15.18
CA ASN A 181 -8.51 -11.55 -15.53
C ASN A 181 -7.98 -10.11 -15.49
N ASN A 182 -6.75 -9.86 -15.05
CA ASN A 182 -6.12 -8.55 -14.91
C ASN A 182 -6.91 -7.52 -14.06
N VAL A 183 -7.86 -8.00 -13.25
CA VAL A 183 -8.74 -7.15 -12.43
C VAL A 183 -8.60 -7.49 -10.95
N ASN A 184 -8.66 -8.77 -10.59
CA ASN A 184 -8.62 -9.20 -9.21
C ASN A 184 -7.25 -8.92 -8.62
N ARG A 185 -7.23 -8.17 -7.52
CA ARG A 185 -6.04 -7.89 -6.73
C ARG A 185 -6.01 -8.83 -5.55
N HIS A 186 -4.80 -9.19 -5.16
CA HIS A 186 -4.58 -10.01 -3.98
C HIS A 186 -3.30 -9.60 -3.28
N THR A 187 -3.26 -9.80 -1.96
CA THR A 187 -2.08 -9.53 -1.13
C THR A 187 -1.77 -10.79 -0.32
N TRP A 188 -0.52 -11.19 -0.34
CA TRP A 188 0.02 -12.32 0.43
C TRP A 188 1.36 -11.93 1.06
N ASN A 189 2.00 -12.85 1.77
CA ASN A 189 3.25 -12.61 2.46
C ASN A 189 4.40 -13.47 1.94
N ARG A 190 5.61 -12.93 2.11
CA ARG A 190 6.86 -13.66 2.10
C ARG A 190 7.56 -13.43 3.41
N VAL A 191 7.95 -14.51 4.06
CA VAL A 191 8.63 -14.50 5.36
C VAL A 191 9.90 -15.35 5.28
N TYR A 192 10.97 -14.91 5.94
CA TYR A 192 12.25 -15.58 5.91
C TYR A 192 12.56 -16.18 7.28
N TYR A 193 12.71 -17.48 7.34
CA TYR A 193 13.22 -18.21 8.50
C TYR A 193 13.90 -19.51 8.03
N ASP A 194 14.75 -20.06 8.87
CA ASP A 194 15.52 -21.27 8.58
C ASP A 194 16.26 -21.23 7.22
N GLY A 195 16.88 -20.08 6.91
CA GLY A 195 17.65 -19.90 5.70
C GLY A 195 16.86 -19.85 4.39
N THR A 196 15.52 -19.78 4.46
CA THR A 196 14.64 -19.88 3.28
C THR A 196 13.51 -18.86 3.33
N TRP A 197 13.11 -18.37 2.15
CA TRP A 197 11.88 -17.58 1.98
C TRP A 197 10.68 -18.49 1.78
N TRP A 198 9.60 -18.20 2.47
CA TRP A 198 8.32 -18.91 2.42
C TRP A 198 7.22 -18.00 1.92
N ASN A 199 6.37 -18.50 1.02
CA ASN A 199 5.11 -17.84 0.67
C ASN A 199 4.03 -18.25 1.65
N VAL A 200 3.22 -17.26 2.09
CA VAL A 200 2.10 -17.46 3.01
C VAL A 200 0.90 -16.67 2.52
N ASP A 201 -0.24 -17.33 2.33
CA ASP A 201 -1.50 -16.69 1.97
C ASP A 201 -2.54 -16.92 3.06
N ILE A 202 -2.46 -16.12 4.11
CA ILE A 202 -3.30 -16.26 5.30
C ILE A 202 -4.77 -16.05 4.96
N THR A 203 -5.08 -15.14 4.05
CA THR A 203 -6.47 -14.84 3.68
C THR A 203 -7.14 -16.01 2.97
N THR A 204 -6.43 -16.61 2.03
CA THR A 204 -6.93 -17.81 1.35
C THR A 204 -7.11 -18.94 2.33
N ASP A 205 -6.17 -19.14 3.27
CA ASP A 205 -6.25 -20.16 4.29
C ASP A 205 -7.36 -19.90 5.32
N ASN A 206 -7.57 -18.65 5.72
CA ASN A 206 -8.72 -18.26 6.55
C ASN A 206 -10.05 -18.62 5.87
N SER A 207 -10.19 -18.29 4.60
CA SER A 207 -11.38 -18.68 3.80
C SER A 207 -11.52 -20.20 3.65
N ARG A 208 -10.40 -20.94 3.55
CA ARG A 208 -10.40 -22.40 3.47
C ARG A 208 -10.84 -23.03 4.80
N THR A 209 -10.38 -22.49 5.92
CA THR A 209 -10.82 -22.90 7.28
C THR A 209 -12.33 -22.74 7.43
N ALA A 210 -12.86 -21.58 7.08
CA ALA A 210 -14.30 -21.31 7.13
C ALA A 210 -15.14 -22.28 6.29
N ASN A 211 -14.56 -22.87 5.24
CA ASN A 211 -15.19 -23.85 4.35
C ASN A 211 -14.81 -25.32 4.63
N GLY A 212 -14.11 -25.58 5.74
CA GLY A 212 -13.68 -26.93 6.14
C GLY A 212 -12.70 -27.59 5.17
N LYS A 213 -11.89 -26.79 4.45
CA LYS A 213 -10.89 -27.27 3.50
C LYS A 213 -9.51 -27.30 4.16
N GLU A 214 -8.65 -28.19 3.64
CA GLU A 214 -7.25 -28.23 4.05
C GLU A 214 -6.54 -26.91 3.75
N LEU A 215 -5.68 -26.46 4.68
CA LEU A 215 -4.89 -25.23 4.55
C LEU A 215 -3.74 -25.42 3.57
N TYR A 216 -3.35 -24.35 2.87
CA TYR A 216 -2.11 -24.34 2.11
C TYR A 216 -0.88 -24.26 3.02
N GLY A 217 -0.98 -23.49 4.12
CA GLY A 217 0.11 -23.29 5.07
C GLY A 217 1.29 -22.51 4.46
N PHE A 218 2.49 -22.95 4.78
CA PHE A 218 3.74 -22.33 4.34
C PHE A 218 4.36 -23.10 3.19
N HIS A 219 4.72 -22.38 2.11
CA HIS A 219 5.32 -22.96 0.92
C HIS A 219 6.63 -22.23 0.57
N LYS A 220 7.66 -22.98 0.21
CA LYS A 220 8.91 -22.39 -0.31
C LYS A 220 8.63 -21.58 -1.57
N LEU A 221 9.43 -20.55 -1.84
CA LEU A 221 9.26 -19.70 -3.02
C LEU A 221 9.25 -20.51 -4.33
N GLU A 222 9.97 -21.63 -4.37
CA GLU A 222 10.07 -22.53 -5.52
C GLU A 222 9.12 -23.74 -5.43
N GLY A 223 8.20 -23.72 -4.48
CA GLY A 223 7.29 -24.83 -4.22
C GLY A 223 5.98 -24.79 -5.02
N ALA A 224 5.10 -25.77 -4.75
CA ALA A 224 3.85 -25.97 -5.49
C ALA A 224 2.81 -24.81 -5.37
N PHE A 225 2.90 -23.97 -4.35
CA PHE A 225 2.11 -22.74 -4.23
C PHE A 225 3.01 -21.55 -4.54
N VAL A 226 2.93 -21.06 -5.77
CA VAL A 226 3.70 -19.89 -6.23
C VAL A 226 2.71 -18.85 -6.71
N PRO A 227 2.26 -17.93 -5.84
CA PRO A 227 1.35 -16.85 -6.25
C PRO A 227 1.90 -16.07 -7.45
N ASP A 228 3.22 -16.02 -7.63
CA ASP A 228 3.89 -15.35 -8.74
C ASP A 228 3.52 -15.94 -10.12
N GLU A 229 3.09 -17.19 -10.20
CA GLU A 229 2.61 -17.82 -11.44
C GLU A 229 1.19 -17.33 -11.79
N ASP A 230 0.36 -17.10 -10.78
CA ASP A 230 -1.02 -16.68 -10.93
C ASP A 230 -1.20 -15.15 -10.92
N PHE A 231 -0.19 -14.39 -10.46
CA PHE A 231 -0.27 -12.93 -10.28
C PHE A 231 0.91 -12.20 -10.92
N PHE A 232 0.63 -10.99 -11.42
CA PHE A 232 1.66 -9.99 -11.70
C PHE A 232 1.94 -9.21 -10.42
N ILE A 233 3.14 -9.29 -9.88
CA ILE A 233 3.54 -8.49 -8.70
C ILE A 233 3.51 -7.01 -9.07
N THR A 234 2.77 -6.22 -8.30
CA THR A 234 2.62 -4.78 -8.52
C THR A 234 3.33 -3.96 -7.47
N LYS A 235 3.49 -4.49 -6.24
CA LYS A 235 4.16 -3.80 -5.14
C LYS A 235 4.64 -4.79 -4.07
N ILE A 236 5.73 -4.42 -3.41
CA ILE A 236 6.28 -5.08 -2.23
C ILE A 236 6.39 -4.02 -1.13
N TYR A 237 5.95 -4.34 0.08
CA TYR A 237 5.89 -3.43 1.22
C TYR A 237 6.90 -3.78 2.31
#